data_ee7a1160673284653bd2700b8ea7c909
#
_entry.id   ee7a1160673284653bd2700b8ea7c909
#
_cell.length_a   1.000
_cell.length_b   1.000
_cell.length_c   1.000
_cell.angle_alpha   90.00
_cell.angle_beta   90.00
_cell.angle_gamma   90.00
#
_symmetry.space_group_name_H-M   'P 1'
#
loop_
_entity.id
_entity.type
_entity.pdbx_description
1 polymer ?
#
loop_
_entity_poly.entity_id
_entity_poly.type
_entity_poly.pdbx_seq_one_letter_code
_entity_poly.pdbx_strand_id
1 'polypeptide(L)'
;MGRPPLPRRHQHGLSLAELMVGLALGLFVAAVALAALVQQARDTRRLILEDRLDQDLHATAHLMARHLRRAGYWAHAARDGVWRPGAPDPAANPHGLTEGPPDTLRFTYSSPGHPPGDANTVASHEQFGFRLRQNVLDIELGDGRWQPLTDPSRLHVTALHIDPRAQERPFGAVCPRPCPGDDPACPPRVRTLGFDVAIEATLPQPGSPVRRAAGHVRLRNDQRVGACPP
;
A
#
# COMPACT_ATOMS: atom_id res chain seq x y z
N MET A 1 38.66 -69.00 -48.00
CA MET A 1 38.91 -67.81 -47.22
C MET A 1 38.16 -67.95 -45.92
N GLY A 2 38.80 -68.36 -44.83
CA GLY A 2 38.17 -68.56 -43.50
C GLY A 2 38.21 -67.31 -42.71
N ARG A 3 37.06 -66.94 -42.17
CA ARG A 3 36.91 -65.76 -41.21
C ARG A 3 37.55 -66.15 -39.86
N PRO A 4 38.38 -65.29 -39.25
CA PRO A 4 38.98 -65.61 -37.95
C PRO A 4 37.85 -65.59 -36.88
N PRO A 5 37.96 -66.45 -35.84
CA PRO A 5 36.99 -66.47 -34.74
C PRO A 5 37.09 -65.23 -33.91
N LEU A 6 35.94 -64.59 -33.57
CA LEU A 6 35.85 -63.43 -32.68
C LEU A 6 36.29 -63.82 -31.24
N PRO A 7 37.03 -62.98 -30.53
CA PRO A 7 37.48 -63.27 -29.18
C PRO A 7 36.29 -63.41 -28.24
N ARG A 8 36.18 -64.53 -27.52
CA ARG A 8 35.20 -64.70 -26.43
C ARG A 8 35.54 -63.76 -25.29
N ARG A 9 34.68 -62.80 -25.07
CA ARG A 9 34.73 -61.92 -23.85
C ARG A 9 34.49 -62.85 -22.66
N HIS A 10 35.45 -62.89 -21.74
CA HIS A 10 35.25 -63.50 -20.44
C HIS A 10 34.25 -62.69 -19.64
N GLN A 11 33.11 -63.27 -19.32
CA GLN A 11 32.14 -62.70 -18.41
C GLN A 11 32.68 -63.02 -16.99
N HIS A 12 33.16 -61.95 -16.32
CA HIS A 12 33.49 -62.03 -14.91
C HIS A 12 32.15 -61.85 -14.14
N GLY A 13 31.78 -62.79 -13.31
CA GLY A 13 30.65 -62.71 -12.40
C GLY A 13 30.93 -61.65 -11.29
N LEU A 14 29.97 -60.88 -10.92
CA LEU A 14 30.08 -59.94 -9.80
C LEU A 14 30.18 -60.72 -8.49
N SER A 15 31.09 -60.33 -7.60
CA SER A 15 31.14 -60.84 -6.25
C SER A 15 29.97 -60.32 -5.38
N LEU A 16 29.51 -61.10 -4.43
CA LEU A 16 28.46 -60.74 -3.51
C LEU A 16 28.83 -59.46 -2.71
N ALA A 17 30.12 -59.31 -2.38
CA ALA A 17 30.64 -58.10 -1.71
C ALA A 17 30.53 -56.83 -2.59
N GLU A 18 30.83 -56.95 -3.87
CA GLU A 18 30.76 -55.87 -4.85
C GLU A 18 29.31 -55.39 -5.05
N LEU A 19 28.36 -56.33 -5.07
CA LEU A 19 26.95 -56.05 -5.13
C LEU A 19 26.46 -55.33 -3.85
N MET A 20 26.89 -55.75 -2.64
CA MET A 20 26.54 -55.10 -1.38
C MET A 20 27.12 -53.68 -1.28
N VAL A 21 28.36 -53.47 -1.70
CA VAL A 21 28.99 -52.13 -1.73
C VAL A 21 28.25 -51.22 -2.74
N GLY A 22 27.96 -51.75 -3.93
CA GLY A 22 27.21 -51.02 -4.94
C GLY A 22 25.83 -50.60 -4.47
N LEU A 23 25.11 -51.51 -3.78
CA LEU A 23 23.79 -51.20 -3.19
C LEU A 23 23.90 -50.15 -2.08
N ALA A 24 24.88 -50.26 -1.18
CA ALA A 24 25.08 -49.30 -0.10
C ALA A 24 25.41 -47.91 -0.63
N LEU A 25 26.30 -47.79 -1.59
CA LEU A 25 26.64 -46.53 -2.25
C LEU A 25 25.42 -45.95 -3.00
N GLY A 26 24.66 -46.77 -3.71
CA GLY A 26 23.46 -46.36 -4.42
C GLY A 26 22.40 -45.81 -3.47
N LEU A 27 22.15 -46.50 -2.34
CA LEU A 27 21.22 -46.02 -1.31
C LEU A 27 21.70 -44.72 -0.64
N PHE A 28 23.01 -44.60 -0.39
CA PHE A 28 23.58 -43.37 0.18
C PHE A 28 23.38 -42.17 -0.76
N VAL A 29 23.70 -42.31 -2.05
CA VAL A 29 23.51 -41.28 -3.05
C VAL A 29 22.01 -40.89 -3.17
N ALA A 30 21.11 -41.90 -3.20
CA ALA A 30 19.68 -41.67 -3.24
C ALA A 30 19.18 -40.91 -2.00
N ALA A 31 19.67 -41.25 -0.80
CA ALA A 31 19.31 -40.57 0.43
C ALA A 31 19.75 -39.10 0.43
N VAL A 32 20.98 -38.82 -0.02
CA VAL A 32 21.49 -37.43 -0.14
C VAL A 32 20.66 -36.62 -1.17
N ALA A 33 20.34 -37.22 -2.32
CA ALA A 33 19.54 -36.60 -3.35
C ALA A 33 18.11 -36.26 -2.84
N LEU A 34 17.48 -37.20 -2.13
CA LEU A 34 16.17 -36.96 -1.50
C LEU A 34 16.22 -35.87 -0.45
N ALA A 35 17.24 -35.82 0.40
CA ALA A 35 17.43 -34.77 1.39
C ALA A 35 17.55 -33.38 0.72
N ALA A 36 18.33 -33.27 -0.35
CA ALA A 36 18.50 -32.06 -1.13
C ALA A 36 17.17 -31.59 -1.77
N LEU A 37 16.40 -32.54 -2.35
CA LEU A 37 15.08 -32.23 -2.93
C LEU A 37 14.08 -31.72 -1.88
N VAL A 38 14.04 -32.32 -0.68
CA VAL A 38 13.18 -31.86 0.42
C VAL A 38 13.58 -30.47 0.87
N GLN A 39 14.88 -30.19 0.98
CA GLN A 39 15.37 -28.85 1.34
C GLN A 39 14.98 -27.81 0.27
N GLN A 40 15.22 -28.12 -1.01
CA GLN A 40 14.83 -27.24 -2.11
C GLN A 40 13.34 -26.96 -2.14
N ALA A 41 12.49 -27.95 -1.88
CA ALA A 41 11.03 -27.78 -1.81
C ALA A 41 10.62 -26.84 -0.66
N ARG A 42 11.28 -26.94 0.51
CA ARG A 42 11.04 -26.03 1.64
C ARG A 42 11.44 -24.60 1.33
N ASP A 43 12.63 -24.41 0.74
CA ASP A 43 13.15 -23.09 0.38
C ASP A 43 12.27 -22.43 -0.69
N THR A 44 11.86 -23.17 -1.70
CA THR A 44 10.93 -22.70 -2.74
C THR A 44 9.59 -22.27 -2.14
N ARG A 45 9.03 -23.07 -1.22
CA ARG A 45 7.78 -22.74 -0.55
C ARG A 45 7.91 -21.46 0.27
N ARG A 46 9.01 -21.25 0.98
CA ARG A 46 9.29 -20.05 1.74
C ARG A 46 9.36 -18.82 0.84
N LEU A 47 10.09 -18.89 -0.26
CA LEU A 47 10.20 -17.81 -1.24
C LEU A 47 8.83 -17.42 -1.83
N ILE A 48 7.99 -18.41 -2.16
CA ILE A 48 6.62 -18.14 -2.65
C ILE A 48 5.79 -17.41 -1.60
N LEU A 49 5.91 -17.75 -0.32
CA LEU A 49 5.16 -17.08 0.74
C LEU A 49 5.65 -15.65 0.96
N GLU A 50 6.96 -15.40 0.90
CA GLU A 50 7.54 -14.06 1.01
C GLU A 50 7.14 -13.19 -0.19
N ASP A 51 7.16 -13.71 -1.41
CA ASP A 51 6.72 -12.99 -2.62
C ASP A 51 5.23 -12.61 -2.54
N ARG A 52 4.38 -13.52 -2.06
CA ARG A 52 2.95 -13.23 -1.83
C ARG A 52 2.75 -12.15 -0.78
N LEU A 53 3.53 -12.17 0.31
CA LEU A 53 3.50 -11.13 1.32
C LEU A 53 3.83 -9.76 0.70
N ASP A 54 4.89 -9.67 -0.09
CA ASP A 54 5.28 -8.44 -0.77
C ASP A 54 4.19 -7.95 -1.73
N GLN A 55 3.58 -8.85 -2.51
CA GLN A 55 2.47 -8.52 -3.43
C GLN A 55 1.24 -8.01 -2.67
N ASP A 56 0.80 -8.69 -1.62
CA ASP A 56 -0.34 -8.30 -0.81
C ASP A 56 -0.09 -6.95 -0.11
N LEU A 57 1.12 -6.73 0.37
CA LEU A 57 1.53 -5.48 1.02
C LEU A 57 1.51 -4.30 0.04
N HIS A 58 2.08 -4.47 -1.15
CA HIS A 58 2.05 -3.46 -2.20
C HIS A 58 0.63 -3.19 -2.71
N ALA A 59 -0.19 -4.23 -2.90
CA ALA A 59 -1.59 -4.07 -3.30
C ALA A 59 -2.38 -3.27 -2.26
N THR A 60 -2.16 -3.53 -0.97
CA THR A 60 -2.75 -2.80 0.15
C THR A 60 -2.32 -1.34 0.14
N ALA A 61 -1.02 -1.06 0.01
CA ALA A 61 -0.50 0.31 -0.07
C ALA A 61 -1.07 1.08 -1.27
N HIS A 62 -1.19 0.45 -2.44
CA HIS A 62 -1.80 1.05 -3.63
C HIS A 62 -3.28 1.36 -3.44
N LEU A 63 -4.03 0.48 -2.77
CA LEU A 63 -5.44 0.71 -2.46
C LEU A 63 -5.59 1.90 -1.51
N MET A 64 -4.80 1.96 -0.45
CA MET A 64 -4.77 3.10 0.46
C MET A 64 -4.44 4.41 -0.29
N ALA A 65 -3.39 4.40 -1.11
CA ALA A 65 -3.01 5.55 -1.92
C ALA A 65 -4.13 6.04 -2.85
N ARG A 66 -4.90 5.13 -3.42
CA ARG A 66 -6.04 5.46 -4.27
C ARG A 66 -7.17 6.15 -3.51
N HIS A 67 -7.48 5.68 -2.31
CA HIS A 67 -8.49 6.30 -1.46
C HIS A 67 -8.01 7.67 -0.93
N LEU A 68 -6.78 7.76 -0.44
CA LEU A 68 -6.19 9.00 0.07
C LEU A 68 -6.14 10.10 -0.99
N ARG A 69 -5.86 9.79 -2.26
CA ARG A 69 -5.88 10.79 -3.34
C ARG A 69 -7.22 11.48 -3.50
N ARG A 70 -8.32 10.89 -3.04
CA ARG A 70 -9.66 11.45 -3.09
C ARG A 70 -9.98 12.34 -1.90
N ALA A 71 -9.20 12.25 -0.81
CA ALA A 71 -9.42 13.04 0.39
C ALA A 71 -9.54 14.53 0.04
N GLY A 72 -10.53 15.18 0.64
CA GLY A 72 -10.84 16.59 0.38
C GLY A 72 -11.50 16.86 -0.98
N TYR A 73 -11.87 15.84 -1.77
CA TYR A 73 -12.62 16.08 -2.99
C TYR A 73 -14.03 16.61 -2.67
N TRP A 74 -14.37 17.73 -3.26
CA TRP A 74 -15.64 18.40 -3.10
C TRP A 74 -16.34 18.55 -4.46
N ALA A 75 -17.44 17.86 -4.64
CA ALA A 75 -18.17 17.81 -5.91
C ALA A 75 -18.71 19.19 -6.33
N HIS A 76 -19.02 20.04 -5.35
CA HIS A 76 -19.59 21.39 -5.58
C HIS A 76 -18.55 22.51 -5.60
N ALA A 77 -17.26 22.18 -5.56
CA ALA A 77 -16.18 23.18 -5.52
C ALA A 77 -16.29 24.23 -6.64
N ALA A 78 -16.64 23.79 -7.85
CA ALA A 78 -16.77 24.70 -9.01
C ALA A 78 -17.98 25.62 -8.92
N ARG A 79 -19.03 25.24 -8.18
CA ARG A 79 -20.25 26.04 -8.00
C ARG A 79 -20.17 26.96 -6.80
N ASP A 80 -19.76 26.40 -5.66
CA ASP A 80 -19.88 27.03 -4.34
C ASP A 80 -18.55 27.54 -3.80
N GLY A 81 -17.42 26.98 -4.28
CA GLY A 81 -16.05 27.28 -3.82
C GLY A 81 -15.31 28.33 -4.66
N VAL A 82 -15.94 28.88 -5.71
CA VAL A 82 -15.29 29.86 -6.61
C VAL A 82 -15.98 31.22 -6.47
N TRP A 83 -15.15 32.24 -6.23
CA TRP A 83 -15.63 33.62 -6.23
C TRP A 83 -16.18 34.03 -7.60
N ARG A 84 -17.33 34.70 -7.62
CA ARG A 84 -17.97 35.24 -8.82
C ARG A 84 -18.52 36.66 -8.52
N PRO A 85 -18.43 37.62 -9.47
CA PRO A 85 -19.03 38.91 -9.30
C PRO A 85 -20.54 38.81 -9.05
N GLY A 86 -21.01 39.45 -7.98
CA GLY A 86 -22.46 39.48 -7.63
C GLY A 86 -22.99 38.20 -6.98
N ALA A 87 -22.15 37.19 -6.74
CA ALA A 87 -22.52 36.00 -5.97
C ALA A 87 -22.12 36.15 -4.49
N PRO A 88 -22.73 35.34 -3.58
CA PRO A 88 -22.25 35.21 -2.21
C PRO A 88 -20.78 34.81 -2.14
N ASP A 89 -20.11 35.10 -1.02
CA ASP A 89 -18.75 34.66 -0.79
C ASP A 89 -18.63 33.14 -0.95
N PRO A 90 -17.50 32.66 -1.51
CA PRO A 90 -17.28 31.22 -1.70
C PRO A 90 -17.37 30.46 -0.38
N ALA A 91 -18.09 29.38 -0.38
CA ALA A 91 -18.13 28.46 0.75
C ALA A 91 -16.78 27.75 0.95
N ALA A 92 -16.43 27.45 2.19
CA ALA A 92 -15.27 26.65 2.50
C ALA A 92 -15.55 25.20 2.15
N ASN A 93 -14.51 24.48 1.68
CA ASN A 93 -14.60 23.05 1.45
C ASN A 93 -14.86 22.31 2.77
N PRO A 94 -16.00 21.60 2.94
CA PRO A 94 -16.30 20.86 4.16
C PRO A 94 -15.49 19.57 4.30
N HIS A 95 -14.91 19.08 3.19
CA HIS A 95 -14.19 17.83 3.16
C HIS A 95 -12.69 18.01 3.42
N GLY A 96 -12.10 17.06 4.12
CA GLY A 96 -10.68 17.11 4.45
C GLY A 96 -10.23 15.93 5.29
N LEU A 97 -9.18 16.17 6.04
CA LEU A 97 -8.68 15.25 7.05
C LEU A 97 -9.41 15.50 8.36
N THR A 98 -9.70 14.42 9.07
CA THR A 98 -10.29 14.47 10.39
C THR A 98 -9.30 13.85 11.38
N GLU A 99 -9.03 14.53 12.47
CA GLU A 99 -8.22 13.99 13.56
C GLU A 99 -8.88 12.74 14.13
N GLY A 100 -8.09 11.74 14.43
CA GLY A 100 -8.53 10.47 14.97
C GLY A 100 -7.60 9.96 16.07
N PRO A 101 -7.94 8.83 16.70
CA PRO A 101 -7.04 8.14 17.62
C PRO A 101 -5.70 7.80 16.96
N PRO A 102 -4.64 7.56 17.76
CA PRO A 102 -3.39 7.00 17.24
C PRO A 102 -3.67 5.77 16.35
N ASP A 103 -2.86 5.56 15.32
CA ASP A 103 -3.00 4.48 14.34
C ASP A 103 -4.32 4.49 13.51
N THR A 104 -5.02 5.63 13.52
CA THR A 104 -6.25 5.84 12.75
C THR A 104 -6.13 7.12 11.93
N LEU A 105 -6.30 7.02 10.62
CA LEU A 105 -6.47 8.16 9.74
C LEU A 105 -7.91 8.19 9.25
N ARG A 106 -8.59 9.32 9.43
CA ARG A 106 -9.91 9.59 8.86
C ARG A 106 -9.85 10.75 7.88
N PHE A 107 -10.64 10.64 6.83
CA PHE A 107 -10.76 11.66 5.82
C PHE A 107 -12.16 11.61 5.19
N THR A 108 -12.54 12.70 4.58
CA THR A 108 -13.83 12.82 3.92
C THR A 108 -13.67 13.27 2.48
N TYR A 109 -14.60 12.87 1.63
CA TYR A 109 -14.72 13.37 0.26
C TYR A 109 -16.14 13.15 -0.24
N SER A 110 -16.59 13.99 -1.19
CA SER A 110 -17.89 13.81 -1.83
C SER A 110 -17.99 12.50 -2.57
N SER A 111 -18.97 11.67 -2.20
CA SER A 111 -19.22 10.37 -2.83
C SER A 111 -20.12 10.51 -4.04
N PRO A 112 -19.74 10.07 -5.24
CA PRO A 112 -20.61 10.06 -6.39
C PRO A 112 -21.78 9.08 -6.18
N GLY A 113 -22.99 9.50 -6.48
CA GLY A 113 -24.18 8.63 -6.46
C GLY A 113 -25.19 8.89 -5.33
N HIS A 114 -24.94 9.87 -4.46
CA HIS A 114 -25.93 10.35 -3.50
C HIS A 114 -26.57 11.65 -4.01
N PRO A 115 -27.85 11.91 -3.65
CA PRO A 115 -28.53 13.11 -4.11
C PRO A 115 -27.76 14.35 -3.69
N PRO A 116 -27.68 15.39 -4.53
CA PRO A 116 -26.89 16.60 -4.29
C PRO A 116 -27.57 17.53 -3.24
N GLY A 117 -28.13 16.95 -2.19
CA GLY A 117 -28.91 17.73 -1.21
C GLY A 117 -28.09 18.57 -0.26
N ASP A 118 -26.88 18.12 0.13
CA ASP A 118 -26.11 18.72 1.20
C ASP A 118 -24.70 19.13 0.75
N ALA A 119 -24.67 20.03 -0.23
CA ALA A 119 -23.44 20.47 -0.90
C ALA A 119 -22.31 20.96 0.01
N ASN A 120 -22.63 21.39 1.24
CA ASN A 120 -21.71 22.04 2.16
C ASN A 120 -21.63 21.34 3.53
N THR A 121 -22.15 20.11 3.65
CA THR A 121 -22.06 19.29 4.86
C THR A 121 -21.49 17.93 4.52
N VAL A 122 -20.78 17.33 5.46
CA VAL A 122 -20.23 15.97 5.32
C VAL A 122 -21.28 14.98 5.81
N ALA A 123 -21.78 14.14 4.92
CA ALA A 123 -22.68 13.06 5.27
C ALA A 123 -21.92 11.86 5.85
N SER A 124 -22.62 11.01 6.59
CA SER A 124 -21.99 9.83 7.24
C SER A 124 -21.37 8.85 6.23
N HIS A 125 -21.97 8.69 5.05
CA HIS A 125 -21.47 7.84 3.97
C HIS A 125 -20.25 8.44 3.21
N GLU A 126 -19.87 9.70 3.50
CA GLU A 126 -18.70 10.37 2.94
C GLU A 126 -17.49 10.34 3.87
N GLN A 127 -17.59 9.58 4.96
CA GLN A 127 -16.52 9.38 5.93
C GLN A 127 -15.76 8.10 5.61
N PHE A 128 -14.45 8.22 5.49
CA PHE A 128 -13.54 7.13 5.13
C PHE A 128 -12.35 7.11 6.09
N GLY A 129 -11.70 5.96 6.20
CA GLY A 129 -10.53 5.88 7.06
C GLY A 129 -9.77 4.59 6.94
N PHE A 130 -8.59 4.58 7.57
CA PHE A 130 -7.76 3.41 7.78
C PHE A 130 -7.39 3.34 9.25
N ARG A 131 -7.34 2.14 9.81
CA ARG A 131 -6.84 1.91 11.17
C ARG A 131 -6.14 0.57 11.27
N LEU A 132 -5.11 0.52 12.09
CA LEU A 132 -4.47 -0.73 12.47
C LEU A 132 -5.09 -1.23 13.77
N ARG A 133 -5.61 -2.47 13.76
CA ARG A 133 -6.20 -3.11 14.93
C ARG A 133 -5.84 -4.59 14.95
N GLN A 134 -5.21 -5.05 16.03
CA GLN A 134 -4.86 -6.47 16.21
C GLN A 134 -4.16 -7.10 15.00
N ASN A 135 -3.15 -6.40 14.46
CA ASN A 135 -2.39 -6.80 13.27
C ASN A 135 -3.19 -6.87 11.96
N VAL A 136 -4.42 -6.34 11.96
CA VAL A 136 -5.28 -6.21 10.78
C VAL A 136 -5.43 -4.74 10.41
N LEU A 137 -5.20 -4.43 9.17
CA LEU A 137 -5.54 -3.11 8.63
C LEU A 137 -7.02 -3.13 8.23
N ASP A 138 -7.81 -2.28 8.88
CA ASP A 138 -9.22 -2.06 8.55
C ASP A 138 -9.37 -0.83 7.66
N ILE A 139 -10.41 -0.82 6.82
CA ILE A 139 -10.88 0.32 6.03
C ILE A 139 -12.31 0.71 6.44
N GLU A 140 -12.58 2.00 6.59
CA GLU A 140 -13.92 2.58 6.73
C GLU A 140 -14.44 3.00 5.35
N LEU A 141 -15.62 2.53 4.99
CA LEU A 141 -16.28 2.82 3.71
C LEU A 141 -17.64 3.51 3.90
N GLY A 142 -17.65 4.54 4.72
CA GLY A 142 -18.86 5.30 5.05
C GLY A 142 -19.68 4.71 6.19
N ASP A 143 -20.51 5.57 6.82
CA ASP A 143 -21.45 5.21 7.87
C ASP A 143 -20.83 4.54 9.11
N GLY A 144 -19.56 4.78 9.38
CA GLY A 144 -18.84 4.15 10.49
C GLY A 144 -18.58 2.66 10.30
N ARG A 145 -18.78 2.13 9.09
CA ARG A 145 -18.61 0.70 8.79
C ARG A 145 -17.16 0.38 8.50
N TRP A 146 -16.53 -0.29 9.45
CA TRP A 146 -15.18 -0.79 9.34
C TRP A 146 -15.17 -2.24 8.87
N GLN A 147 -14.32 -2.55 7.91
CA GLN A 147 -14.12 -3.92 7.42
C GLN A 147 -12.62 -4.21 7.28
N PRO A 148 -12.20 -5.47 7.47
CA PRO A 148 -10.83 -5.88 7.26
C PRO A 148 -10.40 -5.63 5.81
N LEU A 149 -9.26 -4.96 5.64
CA LEU A 149 -8.61 -4.78 4.36
C LEU A 149 -7.55 -5.86 4.12
N THR A 150 -6.94 -6.35 5.20
CA THR A 150 -5.93 -7.41 5.17
C THR A 150 -6.44 -8.67 5.86
N ASP A 151 -5.99 -9.82 5.35
CA ASP A 151 -6.31 -11.14 5.92
C ASP A 151 -5.22 -11.55 6.93
N PRO A 152 -5.55 -11.67 8.23
CA PRO A 152 -4.57 -12.06 9.25
C PRO A 152 -4.05 -13.49 9.10
N SER A 153 -4.71 -14.35 8.31
CA SER A 153 -4.18 -15.69 8.00
C SER A 153 -3.02 -15.65 6.99
N ARG A 154 -2.88 -14.55 6.26
CA ARG A 154 -1.87 -14.36 5.20
C ARG A 154 -0.74 -13.43 5.62
N LEU A 155 -1.07 -12.33 6.29
CA LEU A 155 -0.09 -11.34 6.76
C LEU A 155 -0.56 -10.68 8.06
N HIS A 156 0.39 -10.37 8.92
CA HIS A 156 0.20 -9.56 10.12
C HIS A 156 0.80 -8.17 9.88
N VAL A 157 -0.04 -7.14 9.82
CA VAL A 157 0.42 -5.75 9.78
C VAL A 157 0.95 -5.38 11.16
N THR A 158 2.23 -5.03 11.23
CA THR A 158 2.92 -4.71 12.49
C THR A 158 2.99 -3.20 12.75
N ALA A 159 3.01 -2.39 11.68
CA ALA A 159 3.00 -0.94 11.80
C ALA A 159 2.31 -0.29 10.60
N LEU A 160 1.66 0.85 10.87
CA LEU A 160 1.08 1.76 9.89
C LEU A 160 1.58 3.17 10.20
N HIS A 161 2.29 3.77 9.25
CA HIS A 161 2.76 5.14 9.34
C HIS A 161 2.13 5.99 8.26
N ILE A 162 1.51 7.10 8.63
CA ILE A 162 0.88 8.02 7.69
C ILE A 162 1.25 9.44 8.13
N ASP A 163 2.26 10.01 7.46
CA ASP A 163 2.79 11.31 7.77
C ASP A 163 2.26 12.38 6.81
N PRO A 164 1.53 13.38 7.29
CA PRO A 164 1.04 14.46 6.45
C PRO A 164 2.20 15.31 5.93
N ARG A 165 2.14 15.68 4.66
CA ARG A 165 3.07 16.59 4.00
C ARG A 165 2.29 17.77 3.43
N ALA A 166 2.70 18.98 3.76
CA ALA A 166 2.14 20.19 3.20
C ALA A 166 3.24 21.02 2.56
N GLN A 167 2.99 21.52 1.36
CA GLN A 167 3.86 22.48 0.67
C GLN A 167 3.03 23.69 0.29
N GLU A 168 3.50 24.87 0.66
CA GLU A 168 2.87 26.14 0.29
C GLU A 168 3.72 26.84 -0.78
N ARG A 169 3.04 27.33 -1.81
CA ARG A 169 3.66 28.15 -2.86
C ARG A 169 2.85 29.44 -3.00
N PRO A 170 3.51 30.60 -2.95
CA PRO A 170 2.81 31.86 -3.18
C PRO A 170 2.27 31.88 -4.60
N PHE A 171 1.06 32.35 -4.77
CA PHE A 171 0.60 32.87 -6.04
C PHE A 171 1.36 34.16 -6.28
N GLY A 172 2.25 34.20 -7.24
CA GLY A 172 2.99 35.41 -7.57
C GLY A 172 2.14 36.70 -7.58
N ALA A 173 2.45 37.72 -8.28
CA ALA A 173 1.79 39.03 -8.28
C ALA A 173 0.31 38.99 -8.73
N VAL A 174 -0.56 38.31 -7.95
CA VAL A 174 -2.00 38.10 -8.25
C VAL A 174 -2.86 39.16 -7.57
N CYS A 175 -2.36 39.84 -6.54
CA CYS A 175 -3.14 40.84 -5.82
C CYS A 175 -3.16 42.18 -6.56
N PRO A 176 -4.36 42.76 -6.80
CA PRO A 176 -4.49 44.07 -7.43
C PRO A 176 -3.83 45.20 -6.61
N ARG A 177 -3.78 45.02 -5.29
CA ARG A 177 -3.14 45.94 -4.34
C ARG A 177 -1.94 45.25 -3.67
N PRO A 178 -0.87 46.00 -3.34
CA PRO A 178 0.27 45.41 -2.61
C PRO A 178 -0.19 44.88 -1.24
N CYS A 179 0.38 43.71 -0.88
CA CYS A 179 0.17 43.14 0.44
C CYS A 179 0.74 44.06 1.54
N PRO A 180 0.01 44.27 2.66
CA PRO A 180 0.61 44.86 3.86
C PRO A 180 1.81 44.02 4.33
N GLY A 181 2.89 44.67 4.77
CA GLY A 181 4.15 43.99 5.08
C GLY A 181 4.07 42.92 6.19
N ASP A 182 3.07 43.06 7.06
CA ASP A 182 2.91 42.20 8.24
C ASP A 182 1.72 41.23 8.16
N ASP A 183 1.06 41.12 7.01
CA ASP A 183 -0.09 40.21 6.84
C ASP A 183 0.39 38.81 6.37
N PRO A 184 0.38 37.79 7.26
CA PRO A 184 0.79 36.42 6.90
C PRO A 184 -0.18 35.75 5.93
N ALA A 185 -1.39 36.30 5.76
CA ALA A 185 -2.40 35.78 4.83
C ALA A 185 -2.24 36.35 3.41
N CYS A 186 -1.42 37.35 3.21
CA CYS A 186 -1.17 38.00 1.92
C CYS A 186 0.31 37.89 1.52
N PRO A 187 0.65 37.46 0.28
CA PRO A 187 -0.25 37.09 -0.81
C PRO A 187 -0.89 35.70 -0.61
N PRO A 188 -2.01 35.40 -1.29
CA PRO A 188 -2.60 34.07 -1.24
C PRO A 188 -1.61 33.01 -1.73
N ARG A 189 -1.70 31.83 -1.13
CA ARG A 189 -0.82 30.68 -1.40
C ARG A 189 -1.65 29.47 -1.80
N VAL A 190 -1.06 28.61 -2.64
CA VAL A 190 -1.57 27.27 -2.86
C VAL A 190 -0.90 26.35 -1.88
N ARG A 191 -1.67 25.67 -1.07
CA ARG A 191 -1.21 24.59 -0.21
C ARG A 191 -1.52 23.25 -0.89
N THR A 192 -0.46 22.56 -1.30
CA THR A 192 -0.53 21.18 -1.79
C THR A 192 -0.38 20.24 -0.61
N LEU A 193 -1.31 19.32 -0.46
CA LEU A 193 -1.29 18.31 0.59
C LEU A 193 -0.90 16.94 0.04
N GLY A 194 -0.22 16.16 0.85
CA GLY A 194 0.16 14.78 0.55
C GLY A 194 0.39 13.96 1.82
N PHE A 195 0.69 12.70 1.64
CA PHE A 195 1.07 11.79 2.71
C PHE A 195 2.25 10.93 2.30
N ASP A 196 3.16 10.71 3.23
CA ASP A 196 4.06 9.58 3.18
C ASP A 196 3.39 8.42 3.91
N VAL A 197 3.13 7.34 3.21
CA VAL A 197 2.47 6.14 3.74
C VAL A 197 3.48 5.03 3.78
N ALA A 198 3.62 4.37 4.93
CA ALA A 198 4.41 3.16 5.05
C ALA A 198 3.64 2.11 5.85
N ILE A 199 3.66 0.88 5.37
CA ILE A 199 3.03 -0.29 5.99
C ILE A 199 4.13 -1.31 6.21
N GLU A 200 4.21 -1.84 7.42
CA GLU A 200 5.10 -2.94 7.77
C GLU A 200 4.28 -4.19 8.10
N ALA A 201 4.72 -5.33 7.60
CA ALA A 201 4.03 -6.60 7.85
C ALA A 201 5.01 -7.78 7.90
N THR A 202 4.55 -8.87 8.52
CA THR A 202 5.23 -10.17 8.57
C THR A 202 4.28 -11.28 8.15
N LEU A 203 4.82 -12.43 7.81
CA LEU A 203 4.00 -13.65 7.74
C LEU A 203 3.52 -14.03 9.16
N PRO A 204 2.37 -14.73 9.29
CA PRO A 204 1.84 -15.17 10.59
C PRO A 204 2.70 -16.20 11.34
N GLN A 205 3.91 -16.48 10.86
CA GLN A 205 4.83 -17.47 11.40
C GLN A 205 5.91 -16.79 12.26
N PRO A 206 6.27 -17.36 13.43
CA PRO A 206 7.33 -16.82 14.26
C PRO A 206 8.66 -16.71 13.51
N GLY A 207 9.39 -15.60 13.70
CA GLY A 207 10.72 -15.38 13.09
C GLY A 207 10.67 -14.97 11.62
N SER A 208 9.49 -14.68 11.06
CA SER A 208 9.38 -14.14 9.71
C SER A 208 9.96 -12.73 9.61
N PRO A 209 10.70 -12.40 8.53
CA PRO A 209 11.24 -11.07 8.36
C PRO A 209 10.12 -10.04 8.18
N VAL A 210 10.37 -8.82 8.70
CA VAL A 210 9.50 -7.67 8.45
C VAL A 210 9.71 -7.20 7.01
N ARG A 211 8.62 -7.04 6.28
CA ARG A 211 8.58 -6.41 4.95
C ARG A 211 7.91 -5.05 5.05
N ARG A 212 8.32 -4.12 4.20
CA ARG A 212 7.81 -2.75 4.19
C ARG A 212 7.45 -2.31 2.78
N ALA A 213 6.23 -1.79 2.62
CA ALA A 213 5.83 -1.01 1.46
C ALA A 213 5.68 0.45 1.86
N ALA A 214 6.29 1.35 1.09
CA ALA A 214 6.20 2.79 1.34
C ALA A 214 5.95 3.53 0.04
N GLY A 215 5.25 4.65 0.12
CA GLY A 215 4.97 5.50 -1.02
C GLY A 215 4.51 6.89 -0.62
N HIS A 216 4.63 7.83 -1.57
CA HIS A 216 4.11 9.19 -1.43
C HIS A 216 2.78 9.32 -2.17
N VAL A 217 1.80 9.93 -1.51
CA VAL A 217 0.46 10.17 -2.05
C VAL A 217 0.18 11.65 -2.05
N ARG A 218 0.07 12.27 -3.22
CA ARG A 218 -0.43 13.64 -3.34
C ARG A 218 -1.95 13.63 -3.43
N LEU A 219 -2.60 14.50 -2.65
CA LEU A 219 -4.03 14.78 -2.77
C LEU A 219 -4.29 15.55 -4.07
N ARG A 220 -5.45 15.32 -4.68
CA ARG A 220 -5.79 16.00 -5.94
C ARG A 220 -6.26 17.42 -5.75
N ASN A 221 -6.77 17.75 -4.55
CA ASN A 221 -7.35 19.05 -4.26
C ASN A 221 -6.37 19.90 -3.49
N ASP A 222 -5.81 20.89 -4.17
CA ASP A 222 -5.00 21.91 -3.54
C ASP A 222 -5.92 22.88 -2.80
N GLN A 223 -5.42 23.42 -1.70
CA GLN A 223 -6.13 24.39 -0.87
C GLN A 223 -5.60 25.79 -1.15
N ARG A 224 -6.50 26.77 -1.27
CA ARG A 224 -6.11 28.17 -1.24
C ARG A 224 -6.03 28.62 0.21
N VAL A 225 -4.90 29.21 0.59
CA VAL A 225 -4.65 29.78 1.92
C VAL A 225 -4.36 31.27 1.75
N GLY A 226 -5.07 32.09 2.52
CA GLY A 226 -4.92 33.53 2.46
C GLY A 226 -5.76 34.20 1.37
N ALA A 227 -5.69 35.52 1.33
CA ALA A 227 -6.44 36.37 0.42
C ALA A 227 -5.64 37.61 0.01
N CYS A 228 -6.07 38.27 -1.04
CA CYS A 228 -5.61 39.63 -1.35
C CYS A 228 -6.25 40.67 -0.44
N PRO A 229 -5.60 41.82 -0.21
CA PRO A 229 -6.23 42.92 0.52
C PRO A 229 -7.49 43.39 -0.23
N PRO A 230 -8.55 43.82 0.53
CA PRO A 230 -9.79 44.29 -0.04
C PRO A 230 -9.68 45.56 -0.89
#